data_3da5a843030538009529e3550e2e8840
#
_entry.id   3da5a843030538009529e3550e2e8840
#
_cell.length_a   1.000
_cell.length_b   1.000
_cell.length_c   1.000
_cell.angle_alpha   90.00
_cell.angle_beta   90.00
_cell.angle_gamma   90.00
#
_symmetry.space_group_name_H-M   'P 1'
#
loop_
_entity.id
_entity.type
_entity.pdbx_description
1 polymer ?
#
loop_
_entity_poly.entity_id
_entity_poly.type
_entity_poly.pdbx_seq_one_letter_code
_entity_poly.pdbx_strand_id
1 'polypeptide(L)'
;MARNSHKAAYHAVLLNQLDPVYIYPDYVSDFGFQGGISPEEIEAAFAAAGGPDCNRKDIQAVFVTSPTYEGMVSDIGAIAQIAHRHGVPLIVDEAHGAHFSFGKDFPRSALDCGADVVIQSLHKTLPSLTQTALLHIKSKIIEPSEIEGYLPVFQTSSPSYVFLASIENCIRYMEQEGRERMHRFAASLERFMESAGTLKHLRLADDSVCGKFHIKDRDASKIVVNTVRCAFTGTEAAEILRRRFRLEPEMACGSYLLLMTSLMDTEDGFRRLEEALRYLDSLEAVGGGEACGSDDCGGPGPDDRDTGTKTALTWLAAPEKKRKLSEAWGSERRSVCLQDAAGAVSGGFITVYPPGVPMLVPGEVITDEAVELILENQRLGLTVEGITEDGRVLVSGHGGK
;
A
#
# COMPACT_ATOMS: atom_id res chain seq x y z
N MET A 1 -13.94 -3.36 -5.15
CA MET A 1 -12.97 -3.29 -4.04
C MET A 1 -11.57 -3.19 -4.63
N ALA A 2 -10.75 -2.24 -4.18
CA ALA A 2 -9.35 -2.14 -4.59
C ALA A 2 -8.56 -3.39 -4.17
N ARG A 3 -7.77 -3.96 -5.08
CA ARG A 3 -7.03 -5.21 -4.82
C ARG A 3 -5.86 -5.01 -3.86
N ASN A 4 -5.33 -3.79 -3.77
CA ASN A 4 -4.28 -3.40 -2.82
C ASN A 4 -4.81 -3.06 -1.42
N SER A 5 -5.99 -3.51 -1.06
CA SER A 5 -6.55 -3.29 0.27
C SER A 5 -5.82 -4.12 1.34
N HIS A 6 -5.75 -3.57 2.55
CA HIS A 6 -5.20 -4.26 3.70
C HIS A 6 -5.99 -5.55 4.02
N LYS A 7 -5.32 -6.57 4.55
CA LYS A 7 -5.93 -7.88 4.90
C LYS A 7 -7.22 -7.78 5.71
N ALA A 8 -7.40 -6.72 6.51
CA ALA A 8 -8.63 -6.50 7.28
C ALA A 8 -9.89 -6.37 6.39
N ALA A 9 -9.79 -5.72 5.22
CA ALA A 9 -10.89 -5.62 4.28
C ALA A 9 -11.28 -7.00 3.71
N TYR A 10 -10.29 -7.84 3.41
CA TYR A 10 -10.52 -9.22 2.97
C TYR A 10 -11.14 -10.10 4.06
N HIS A 11 -10.77 -9.87 5.33
CA HIS A 11 -11.43 -10.56 6.44
C HIS A 11 -12.91 -10.14 6.55
N ALA A 12 -13.24 -8.87 6.30
CA ALA A 12 -14.63 -8.43 6.24
C ALA A 12 -15.39 -9.11 5.08
N VAL A 13 -14.77 -9.22 3.90
CA VAL A 13 -15.29 -9.98 2.76
C VAL A 13 -15.57 -11.44 3.14
N LEU A 14 -14.61 -12.08 3.81
CA LEU A 14 -14.73 -13.46 4.27
C LEU A 14 -15.90 -13.66 5.25
N LEU A 15 -15.93 -12.84 6.31
CA LEU A 15 -16.93 -12.95 7.38
C LEU A 15 -18.35 -12.71 6.89
N ASN A 16 -18.53 -11.79 5.94
CA ASN A 16 -19.83 -11.48 5.37
C ASN A 16 -20.13 -12.26 4.09
N GLN A 17 -19.27 -13.21 3.69
CA GLN A 17 -19.41 -14.03 2.49
C GLN A 17 -19.64 -13.20 1.20
N LEU A 18 -19.05 -12.02 1.15
CA LEU A 18 -19.16 -11.13 0.00
C LEU A 18 -18.42 -11.70 -1.21
N ASP A 19 -18.80 -11.25 -2.39
CA ASP A 19 -18.17 -11.60 -3.66
C ASP A 19 -17.59 -10.35 -4.33
N PRO A 20 -16.36 -9.93 -3.98
CA PRO A 20 -15.81 -8.69 -4.47
C PRO A 20 -15.46 -8.76 -5.95
N VAL A 21 -15.75 -7.67 -6.68
CA VAL A 21 -15.12 -7.34 -7.94
C VAL A 21 -13.86 -6.57 -7.62
N TYR A 22 -12.69 -7.09 -7.99
CA TYR A 22 -11.41 -6.46 -7.72
C TYR A 22 -11.06 -5.44 -8.80
N ILE A 23 -10.58 -4.27 -8.38
CA ILE A 23 -9.99 -3.25 -9.22
C ILE A 23 -8.50 -3.21 -8.89
N TYR A 24 -7.67 -3.39 -9.89
CA TYR A 24 -6.22 -3.44 -9.72
C TYR A 24 -5.63 -2.05 -9.90
N PRO A 25 -4.75 -1.60 -8.99
CA PRO A 25 -4.01 -0.36 -9.21
C PRO A 25 -2.99 -0.53 -10.34
N ASP A 26 -2.66 0.56 -11.01
CA ASP A 26 -1.53 0.58 -11.94
C ASP A 26 -0.22 0.26 -11.21
N TYR A 27 0.78 -0.22 -11.97
CA TYR A 27 2.11 -0.48 -11.46
C TYR A 27 3.10 0.58 -11.96
N VAL A 28 3.80 1.23 -11.03
CA VAL A 28 4.80 2.25 -11.31
C VAL A 28 6.16 1.55 -11.43
N SER A 29 6.46 1.06 -12.64
CA SER A 29 7.65 0.22 -12.94
C SER A 29 8.97 0.87 -12.55
N ASP A 30 9.08 2.20 -12.74
CA ASP A 30 10.30 2.96 -12.42
C ASP A 30 10.68 2.91 -10.94
N PHE A 31 9.72 2.67 -10.07
CA PHE A 31 9.90 2.64 -8.62
C PHE A 31 9.59 1.28 -7.98
N GLY A 32 8.78 0.44 -8.62
CA GLY A 32 8.45 -0.88 -8.12
C GLY A 32 7.29 -0.89 -7.11
N PHE A 33 6.40 0.10 -7.13
CA PHE A 33 5.23 0.17 -6.25
C PHE A 33 3.91 0.37 -7.02
N GLN A 34 2.78 0.29 -6.29
CA GLN A 34 1.46 0.47 -6.87
C GLN A 34 1.03 1.94 -6.90
N GLY A 35 0.42 2.33 -8.03
CA GLY A 35 -0.20 3.63 -8.25
C GLY A 35 -1.61 3.75 -7.65
N GLY A 36 -2.42 4.61 -8.25
CA GLY A 36 -3.80 4.85 -7.87
C GLY A 36 -4.78 3.86 -8.50
N ILE A 37 -6.04 3.99 -8.11
CA ILE A 37 -7.17 3.25 -8.67
C ILE A 37 -7.82 4.07 -9.78
N SER A 38 -8.05 3.44 -10.93
CA SER A 38 -8.73 4.05 -12.08
C SER A 38 -10.22 4.27 -11.80
N PRO A 39 -10.73 5.51 -11.90
CA PRO A 39 -12.16 5.76 -11.88
C PRO A 39 -12.89 5.07 -13.04
N GLU A 40 -12.25 4.97 -14.22
CA GLU A 40 -12.80 4.35 -15.41
C GLU A 40 -13.03 2.85 -15.23
N GLU A 41 -12.10 2.16 -14.55
CA GLU A 41 -12.27 0.74 -14.23
C GLU A 41 -13.40 0.50 -13.23
N ILE A 42 -13.62 1.42 -12.28
CA ILE A 42 -14.77 1.37 -11.37
C ILE A 42 -16.07 1.51 -12.17
N GLU A 43 -16.17 2.47 -13.09
CA GLU A 43 -17.33 2.63 -13.97
C GLU A 43 -17.55 1.38 -14.82
N ALA A 44 -16.47 0.81 -15.39
CA ALA A 44 -16.54 -0.42 -16.17
C ALA A 44 -17.02 -1.62 -15.32
N ALA A 45 -16.62 -1.70 -14.06
CA ALA A 45 -17.10 -2.73 -13.14
C ALA A 45 -18.61 -2.62 -12.88
N PHE A 46 -19.15 -1.41 -12.73
CA PHE A 46 -20.60 -1.19 -12.65
C PHE A 46 -21.31 -1.58 -13.95
N ALA A 47 -20.73 -1.24 -15.10
CA ALA A 47 -21.30 -1.61 -16.39
C ALA A 47 -21.31 -3.13 -16.60
N ALA A 48 -20.25 -3.82 -16.20
CA ALA A 48 -20.16 -5.28 -16.29
C ALA A 48 -21.15 -6.00 -15.35
N ALA A 49 -21.35 -5.47 -14.14
CA ALA A 49 -22.32 -5.99 -13.17
C ALA A 49 -23.77 -5.68 -13.58
N GLY A 50 -23.99 -4.69 -14.44
CA GLY A 50 -25.32 -4.24 -14.91
C GLY A 50 -25.80 -4.87 -16.21
N GLY A 51 -25.33 -6.09 -16.60
CA GLY A 51 -25.87 -6.83 -17.76
C GLY A 51 -27.39 -6.96 -17.75
N PRO A 52 -28.05 -7.31 -18.88
CA PRO A 52 -29.51 -7.24 -19.05
C PRO A 52 -30.34 -8.04 -18.05
N ASP A 53 -29.70 -8.98 -17.33
CA ASP A 53 -30.31 -9.82 -16.30
C ASP A 53 -29.88 -9.48 -14.86
N CYS A 54 -28.99 -8.48 -14.67
CA CYS A 54 -28.46 -8.11 -13.36
C CYS A 54 -29.33 -7.02 -12.71
N ASN A 55 -29.86 -7.34 -11.54
CA ASN A 55 -30.50 -6.35 -10.69
C ASN A 55 -29.40 -5.41 -10.19
N ARG A 56 -29.47 -4.08 -10.47
CA ARG A 56 -28.50 -3.03 -10.04
C ARG A 56 -28.19 -3.03 -8.53
N LYS A 57 -28.77 -3.93 -7.77
CA LYS A 57 -28.58 -4.10 -6.33
C LYS A 57 -27.38 -4.98 -5.94
N ASP A 58 -26.64 -5.52 -6.92
CA ASP A 58 -25.57 -6.49 -6.61
C ASP A 58 -24.29 -5.82 -6.09
N ILE A 59 -23.97 -4.59 -6.52
CA ILE A 59 -22.87 -3.81 -5.93
C ILE A 59 -23.42 -2.95 -4.80
N GLN A 60 -22.94 -3.22 -3.57
CA GLN A 60 -23.42 -2.57 -2.37
C GLN A 60 -22.56 -1.38 -1.91
N ALA A 61 -21.28 -1.36 -2.28
CA ALA A 61 -20.34 -0.29 -1.94
C ALA A 61 -19.11 -0.32 -2.85
N VAL A 62 -18.46 0.81 -2.96
CA VAL A 62 -17.08 0.89 -3.45
C VAL A 62 -16.14 1.00 -2.26
N PHE A 63 -15.09 0.17 -2.22
CA PHE A 63 -14.07 0.21 -1.18
C PHE A 63 -12.70 0.41 -1.81
N VAL A 64 -11.97 1.45 -1.40
CA VAL A 64 -10.62 1.76 -1.88
C VAL A 64 -9.68 2.10 -0.73
N THR A 65 -8.39 1.84 -0.92
CA THR A 65 -7.32 2.29 -0.01
C THR A 65 -6.61 3.47 -0.64
N SER A 66 -6.66 4.62 0.01
CA SER A 66 -6.02 5.85 -0.44
C SER A 66 -5.74 6.76 0.76
N PRO A 67 -4.46 7.14 1.00
CA PRO A 67 -3.30 6.82 0.19
C PRO A 67 -2.90 5.35 0.24
N THR A 68 -2.09 4.92 -0.74
CA THR A 68 -1.39 3.63 -0.66
C THR A 68 -0.34 3.67 0.45
N TYR A 69 0.30 2.54 0.72
CA TYR A 69 1.37 2.46 1.73
C TYR A 69 2.54 3.41 1.40
N GLU A 70 2.84 3.56 0.12
CA GLU A 70 3.87 4.45 -0.41
C GLU A 70 3.41 5.92 -0.53
N GLY A 71 2.17 6.20 -0.15
CA GLY A 71 1.62 7.56 -0.11
C GLY A 71 0.95 8.04 -1.40
N MET A 72 0.65 7.14 -2.34
CA MET A 72 -0.01 7.53 -3.60
C MET A 72 -1.52 7.68 -3.40
N VAL A 73 -2.08 8.81 -3.81
CA VAL A 73 -3.49 9.17 -3.62
C VAL A 73 -4.25 9.04 -4.93
N SER A 74 -5.36 8.28 -4.92
CA SER A 74 -6.28 8.13 -6.05
C SER A 74 -7.20 9.35 -6.20
N ASP A 75 -7.84 9.52 -7.36
CA ASP A 75 -8.88 10.57 -7.53
C ASP A 75 -10.18 10.19 -6.81
N ILE A 76 -10.16 10.35 -5.47
CA ILE A 76 -11.30 10.01 -4.61
C ILE A 76 -12.55 10.80 -5.01
N GLY A 77 -12.38 12.05 -5.49
CA GLY A 77 -13.50 12.87 -5.93
C GLY A 77 -14.21 12.29 -7.16
N ALA A 78 -13.47 11.84 -8.15
CA ALA A 78 -14.03 11.17 -9.33
C ALA A 78 -14.67 9.82 -8.95
N ILE A 79 -14.01 9.03 -8.11
CA ILE A 79 -14.52 7.74 -7.61
C ILE A 79 -15.83 7.93 -6.83
N ALA A 80 -15.90 8.94 -5.95
CA ALA A 80 -17.11 9.25 -5.18
C ALA A 80 -18.28 9.61 -6.11
N GLN A 81 -18.03 10.46 -7.13
CA GLN A 81 -19.06 10.81 -8.11
C GLN A 81 -19.59 9.58 -8.85
N ILE A 82 -18.74 8.64 -9.21
CA ILE A 82 -19.15 7.39 -9.85
C ILE A 82 -20.02 6.56 -8.89
N ALA A 83 -19.53 6.27 -7.69
CA ALA A 83 -20.27 5.50 -6.69
C ALA A 83 -21.67 6.12 -6.42
N HIS A 84 -21.73 7.43 -6.23
CA HIS A 84 -22.98 8.14 -5.95
C HIS A 84 -23.96 8.14 -7.14
N ARG A 85 -23.47 8.23 -8.41
CA ARG A 85 -24.33 8.08 -9.59
C ARG A 85 -25.02 6.70 -9.64
N HIS A 86 -24.34 5.70 -9.13
CA HIS A 86 -24.90 4.34 -9.02
C HIS A 86 -25.67 4.10 -7.72
N GLY A 87 -25.78 5.10 -6.84
CA GLY A 87 -26.54 5.05 -5.60
C GLY A 87 -25.90 4.21 -4.50
N VAL A 88 -24.58 4.00 -4.55
CA VAL A 88 -23.82 3.23 -3.55
C VAL A 88 -22.80 4.11 -2.84
N PRO A 89 -22.46 3.81 -1.57
CA PRO A 89 -21.50 4.57 -0.80
C PRO A 89 -20.06 4.25 -1.23
N LEU A 90 -19.18 5.24 -1.04
CA LEU A 90 -17.73 5.09 -1.10
C LEU A 90 -17.15 4.98 0.30
N ILE A 91 -16.45 3.89 0.56
CA ILE A 91 -15.68 3.63 1.78
C ILE A 91 -14.21 3.74 1.46
N VAL A 92 -13.48 4.57 2.20
CA VAL A 92 -12.05 4.78 2.00
C VAL A 92 -11.25 4.36 3.23
N ASP A 93 -10.33 3.44 3.03
CA ASP A 93 -9.26 3.17 3.99
C ASP A 93 -8.17 4.24 3.83
N GLU A 94 -8.24 5.28 4.64
CA GLU A 94 -7.30 6.39 4.73
C GLU A 94 -6.40 6.23 5.96
N ALA A 95 -6.05 4.98 6.31
CA ALA A 95 -5.25 4.69 7.52
C ALA A 95 -3.91 5.44 7.53
N HIS A 96 -3.33 5.74 6.37
CA HIS A 96 -2.08 6.49 6.24
C HIS A 96 -2.27 8.00 5.97
N GLY A 97 -3.49 8.52 5.99
CA GLY A 97 -3.81 9.92 5.65
C GLY A 97 -4.44 10.72 6.79
N ALA A 98 -4.37 10.27 8.06
CA ALA A 98 -5.00 10.97 9.18
C ALA A 98 -4.53 12.43 9.37
N HIS A 99 -3.36 12.79 8.87
CA HIS A 99 -2.80 14.14 8.94
C HIS A 99 -3.29 15.09 7.82
N PHE A 100 -3.93 14.59 6.76
CA PHE A 100 -4.29 15.38 5.57
C PHE A 100 -5.15 16.60 5.90
N SER A 101 -6.10 16.48 6.80
CA SER A 101 -7.00 17.58 7.17
C SER A 101 -6.32 18.73 7.92
N PHE A 102 -5.07 18.58 8.36
CA PHE A 102 -4.38 19.57 9.20
C PHE A 102 -3.34 20.41 8.44
N GLY A 103 -3.01 20.08 7.19
CA GLY A 103 -2.02 20.79 6.38
C GLY A 103 -2.45 20.99 4.94
N LYS A 104 -2.46 22.25 4.46
CA LYS A 104 -2.81 22.61 3.08
C LYS A 104 -1.79 22.12 2.04
N ASP A 105 -0.59 21.79 2.49
CA ASP A 105 0.55 21.33 1.67
C ASP A 105 0.57 19.80 1.54
N PHE A 106 -0.47 19.13 2.04
CA PHE A 106 -0.72 17.70 1.95
C PHE A 106 -1.98 17.41 1.14
N PRO A 107 -2.17 16.17 0.66
CA PRO A 107 -3.37 15.80 -0.08
C PRO A 107 -4.66 16.11 0.69
N ARG A 108 -5.74 16.28 -0.05
CA ARG A 108 -7.05 16.45 0.57
C ARG A 108 -7.54 15.14 1.16
N SER A 109 -8.14 15.20 2.37
CA SER A 109 -8.78 14.03 2.97
C SER A 109 -9.91 13.49 2.09
N ALA A 110 -10.09 12.19 2.11
CA ALA A 110 -11.16 11.50 1.40
C ALA A 110 -12.55 12.02 1.82
N LEU A 111 -12.73 12.46 3.08
CA LEU A 111 -13.95 13.12 3.56
C LEU A 111 -14.27 14.40 2.78
N ASP A 112 -13.25 15.19 2.46
CA ASP A 112 -13.41 16.43 1.72
C ASP A 112 -13.54 16.19 0.21
N CYS A 113 -13.19 15.01 -0.25
CA CYS A 113 -13.35 14.54 -1.62
C CYS A 113 -14.69 13.83 -1.86
N GLY A 114 -15.50 13.62 -0.82
CA GLY A 114 -16.85 13.08 -0.96
C GLY A 114 -17.01 11.62 -0.59
N ALA A 115 -16.02 11.00 0.08
CA ALA A 115 -16.19 9.67 0.65
C ALA A 115 -17.25 9.68 1.75
N ASP A 116 -18.06 8.61 1.82
CA ASP A 116 -19.14 8.44 2.79
C ASP A 116 -18.64 7.93 4.14
N VAL A 117 -17.69 7.01 4.11
CA VAL A 117 -17.06 6.42 5.29
C VAL A 117 -15.56 6.43 5.11
N VAL A 118 -14.84 6.93 6.13
CA VAL A 118 -13.37 6.99 6.09
C VAL A 118 -12.81 6.44 7.38
N ILE A 119 -11.81 5.55 7.24
CA ILE A 119 -11.09 4.94 8.36
C ILE A 119 -9.69 5.56 8.41
N GLN A 120 -9.32 6.16 9.55
CA GLN A 120 -8.01 6.76 9.77
C GLN A 120 -7.32 6.13 10.98
N SER A 121 -6.06 5.71 10.81
CA SER A 121 -5.21 5.28 11.93
C SER A 121 -4.43 6.48 12.45
N LEU A 122 -4.77 6.96 13.66
CA LEU A 122 -4.08 8.11 14.24
C LEU A 122 -2.60 7.80 14.51
N HIS A 123 -2.32 6.61 15.01
CA HIS A 123 -0.98 6.18 15.41
C HIS A 123 0.05 6.06 14.28
N LYS A 124 -0.39 6.09 13.00
CA LYS A 124 0.51 5.97 11.86
C LYS A 124 1.15 7.30 11.46
N THR A 125 0.40 8.38 11.55
CA THR A 125 0.84 9.68 11.02
C THR A 125 0.66 10.84 11.99
N LEU A 126 -0.02 10.62 13.12
CA LEU A 126 -0.27 11.60 14.17
C LEU A 126 0.25 11.11 15.53
N PRO A 127 0.48 12.01 16.49
CA PRO A 127 1.05 11.66 17.80
C PRO A 127 0.03 10.97 18.71
N SER A 128 -0.27 9.71 18.42
CA SER A 128 -1.16 8.87 19.19
C SER A 128 -0.56 7.48 19.40
N LEU A 129 -0.98 6.78 20.45
CA LEU A 129 -0.50 5.43 20.75
C LEU A 129 -1.00 4.42 19.69
N THR A 130 -0.22 3.36 19.48
CA THR A 130 -0.58 2.24 18.61
C THR A 130 -1.97 1.71 18.94
N GLN A 131 -2.71 1.27 17.92
CA GLN A 131 -4.10 0.81 17.94
C GLN A 131 -5.17 1.92 17.97
N THR A 132 -4.80 3.19 18.04
CA THR A 132 -5.78 4.28 17.98
C THR A 132 -6.21 4.56 16.56
N ALA A 133 -7.50 4.67 16.33
CA ALA A 133 -8.09 4.94 15.02
C ALA A 133 -9.40 5.72 15.16
N LEU A 134 -9.82 6.35 14.07
CA LEU A 134 -11.12 7.02 13.93
C LEU A 134 -11.87 6.44 12.74
N LEU A 135 -13.19 6.34 12.91
CA LEU A 135 -14.13 6.10 11.85
C LEU A 135 -14.96 7.36 11.65
N HIS A 136 -14.95 7.89 10.44
CA HIS A 136 -15.71 9.07 10.07
C HIS A 136 -16.86 8.69 9.14
N ILE A 137 -18.03 9.30 9.35
CA ILE A 137 -19.22 9.11 8.53
C ILE A 137 -19.70 10.48 8.07
N LYS A 138 -19.76 10.67 6.76
CA LYS A 138 -20.27 11.90 6.12
C LYS A 138 -21.03 11.49 4.86
N SER A 139 -22.20 10.92 5.04
CA SER A 139 -22.99 10.29 3.97
C SER A 139 -24.39 10.86 3.86
N LYS A 140 -24.95 10.77 2.66
CA LYS A 140 -26.39 10.92 2.38
C LYS A 140 -27.04 9.59 2.01
N ILE A 141 -26.26 8.52 1.96
CA ILE A 141 -26.66 7.16 1.56
C ILE A 141 -26.74 6.25 2.77
N ILE A 142 -25.83 6.42 3.73
CA ILE A 142 -25.74 5.62 4.95
C ILE A 142 -26.18 6.48 6.13
N GLU A 143 -27.13 5.98 6.92
CA GLU A 143 -27.47 6.59 8.20
C GLU A 143 -26.42 6.21 9.25
N PRO A 144 -25.84 7.18 9.99
CA PRO A 144 -24.80 6.89 10.99
C PRO A 144 -25.20 5.81 12.00
N SER A 145 -26.46 5.75 12.41
CA SER A 145 -26.99 4.77 13.34
C SER A 145 -26.87 3.32 12.86
N GLU A 146 -26.84 3.09 11.55
CA GLU A 146 -26.63 1.76 10.97
C GLU A 146 -25.22 1.25 11.28
N ILE A 147 -24.20 2.11 11.14
CA ILE A 147 -22.80 1.77 11.46
C ILE A 147 -22.61 1.70 12.98
N GLU A 148 -23.15 2.67 13.72
CA GLU A 148 -23.07 2.71 15.18
C GLU A 148 -23.60 1.43 15.83
N GLY A 149 -24.65 0.84 15.27
CA GLY A 149 -25.19 -0.44 15.73
C GLY A 149 -24.21 -1.62 15.66
N TYR A 150 -23.24 -1.58 14.73
CA TYR A 150 -22.23 -2.63 14.60
C TYR A 150 -20.95 -2.38 15.41
N LEU A 151 -20.68 -1.15 15.84
CA LEU A 151 -19.48 -0.85 16.62
C LEU A 151 -19.34 -1.70 17.88
N PRO A 152 -20.39 -1.88 18.73
CA PRO A 152 -20.30 -2.72 19.91
C PRO A 152 -20.03 -4.21 19.62
N VAL A 153 -20.33 -4.68 18.40
CA VAL A 153 -20.09 -6.08 18.00
C VAL A 153 -18.60 -6.33 17.78
N PHE A 154 -17.87 -5.34 17.22
CA PHE A 154 -16.47 -5.48 16.84
C PHE A 154 -15.50 -4.78 17.79
N GLN A 155 -15.96 -3.81 18.56
CA GLN A 155 -15.15 -3.15 19.56
C GLN A 155 -15.09 -3.97 20.86
N THR A 156 -13.98 -3.80 21.60
CA THR A 156 -13.87 -4.41 22.92
C THR A 156 -14.90 -3.87 23.89
N SER A 157 -15.50 -4.73 24.71
CA SER A 157 -16.38 -4.33 25.81
C SER A 157 -15.65 -3.67 26.99
N SER A 158 -14.29 -3.73 26.99
CA SER A 158 -13.44 -3.15 28.01
C SER A 158 -12.43 -2.20 27.37
N PRO A 159 -12.85 -0.99 26.91
CA PRO A 159 -11.97 -0.06 26.22
C PRO A 159 -10.84 0.43 27.15
N SER A 160 -9.63 0.53 26.60
CA SER A 160 -8.50 1.09 27.34
C SER A 160 -8.64 2.61 27.46
N TYR A 161 -8.80 3.11 28.68
CA TYR A 161 -8.81 4.55 28.94
C TYR A 161 -7.51 5.25 28.55
N VAL A 162 -6.38 4.53 28.56
CA VAL A 162 -5.08 5.06 28.09
C VAL A 162 -5.15 5.37 26.61
N PHE A 163 -5.76 4.49 25.79
CA PHE A 163 -5.93 4.74 24.36
C PHE A 163 -6.95 5.85 24.08
N LEU A 164 -8.05 5.90 24.83
CA LEU A 164 -9.03 6.99 24.70
C LEU A 164 -8.41 8.34 25.04
N ALA A 165 -7.65 8.42 26.15
CA ALA A 165 -6.91 9.62 26.51
C ALA A 165 -5.84 10.00 25.48
N SER A 166 -5.20 9.01 24.85
CA SER A 166 -4.24 9.26 23.77
C SER A 166 -4.92 9.85 22.52
N ILE A 167 -6.09 9.34 22.14
CA ILE A 167 -6.90 9.90 21.04
C ILE A 167 -7.28 11.34 21.36
N GLU A 168 -7.85 11.59 22.54
CA GLU A 168 -8.27 12.94 22.96
C GLU A 168 -7.09 13.92 22.97
N ASN A 169 -5.97 13.54 23.56
CA ASN A 169 -4.77 14.38 23.57
C ASN A 169 -4.21 14.65 22.18
N CYS A 170 -4.21 13.65 21.30
CA CYS A 170 -3.80 13.82 19.92
C CYS A 170 -4.69 14.84 19.19
N ILE A 171 -6.01 14.70 19.29
CA ILE A 171 -6.96 15.63 18.67
C ILE A 171 -6.77 17.04 19.23
N ARG A 172 -6.69 17.19 20.54
CA ARG A 172 -6.46 18.48 21.20
C ARG A 172 -5.15 19.13 20.76
N TYR A 173 -4.07 18.35 20.67
CA TYR A 173 -2.79 18.82 20.16
C TYR A 173 -2.90 19.31 18.72
N MET A 174 -3.57 18.56 17.85
CA MET A 174 -3.75 18.92 16.45
C MET A 174 -4.66 20.14 16.27
N GLU A 175 -5.65 20.34 17.12
CA GLU A 175 -6.50 21.55 17.14
C GLU A 175 -5.71 22.81 17.54
N GLN A 176 -4.81 22.69 18.52
CA GLN A 176 -4.07 23.82 19.07
C GLN A 176 -2.82 24.17 18.28
N GLU A 177 -2.01 23.16 17.93
CA GLU A 177 -0.69 23.35 17.32
C GLU A 177 -0.59 22.76 15.91
N GLY A 178 -1.52 21.90 15.49
CA GLY A 178 -1.38 21.08 14.31
C GLY A 178 -1.11 21.88 13.03
N ARG A 179 -1.83 22.99 12.82
CA ARG A 179 -1.63 23.83 11.62
C ARG A 179 -0.21 24.36 11.50
N GLU A 180 0.32 24.89 12.58
CA GLU A 180 1.70 25.44 12.61
C GLU A 180 2.73 24.34 12.47
N ARG A 181 2.52 23.20 13.17
CA ARG A 181 3.40 22.05 13.09
C ARG A 181 3.44 21.43 11.70
N MET A 182 2.27 21.27 11.08
CA MET A 182 2.17 20.75 9.70
C MET A 182 2.85 21.68 8.69
N HIS A 183 2.72 22.99 8.85
CA HIS A 183 3.41 23.95 7.99
C HIS A 183 4.95 23.83 8.11
N ARG A 184 5.48 23.74 9.34
CA ARG A 184 6.92 23.53 9.57
C ARG A 184 7.39 22.19 9.01
N PHE A 185 6.58 21.16 9.18
CA PHE A 185 6.86 19.83 8.66
C PHE A 185 6.94 19.84 7.14
N ALA A 186 5.96 20.44 6.45
CA ALA A 186 5.97 20.58 5.00
C ALA A 186 7.23 21.33 4.52
N ALA A 187 7.60 22.44 5.16
CA ALA A 187 8.82 23.16 4.83
C ALA A 187 10.11 22.34 5.06
N SER A 188 10.11 21.43 6.04
CA SER A 188 11.26 20.54 6.26
C SER A 188 11.34 19.45 5.17
N LEU A 189 10.20 18.92 4.74
CA LEU A 189 10.12 17.97 3.63
C LEU A 189 10.56 18.61 2.32
N GLU A 190 10.13 19.84 2.03
CA GLU A 190 10.52 20.57 0.82
C GLU A 190 12.04 20.74 0.76
N ARG A 191 12.66 21.28 1.84
CA ARG A 191 14.13 21.43 1.92
C ARG A 191 14.85 20.09 1.77
N PHE A 192 14.33 19.03 2.39
CA PHE A 192 14.88 17.69 2.25
C PHE A 192 14.82 17.20 0.81
N MET A 193 13.68 17.34 0.13
CA MET A 193 13.52 16.91 -1.27
C MET A 193 14.42 17.71 -2.22
N GLU A 194 14.59 19.02 -2.01
CA GLU A 194 15.54 19.83 -2.76
C GLU A 194 16.99 19.31 -2.58
N SER A 195 17.39 19.03 -1.34
CA SER A 195 18.70 18.46 -1.03
C SER A 195 18.88 17.08 -1.67
N ALA A 196 17.86 16.22 -1.62
CA ALA A 196 17.86 14.88 -2.21
C ALA A 196 17.92 14.91 -3.75
N GLY A 197 17.46 15.98 -4.41
CA GLY A 197 17.59 16.17 -5.86
C GLY A 197 19.03 16.23 -6.38
N THR A 198 20.01 16.33 -5.48
CA THR A 198 21.45 16.30 -5.82
C THR A 198 22.05 14.89 -5.83
N LEU A 199 21.31 13.86 -5.43
CA LEU A 199 21.73 12.46 -5.44
C LEU A 199 21.91 11.97 -6.89
N LYS A 200 22.89 11.10 -7.12
CA LYS A 200 23.28 10.65 -8.47
C LYS A 200 22.71 9.28 -8.84
N HIS A 201 22.64 8.39 -7.89
CA HIS A 201 22.27 6.97 -8.06
C HIS A 201 20.96 6.62 -7.41
N LEU A 202 20.71 7.14 -6.21
CA LEU A 202 19.42 7.03 -5.56
C LEU A 202 18.40 7.96 -6.24
N ARG A 203 17.18 7.46 -6.40
CA ARG A 203 16.04 8.25 -6.88
C ARG A 203 14.94 8.25 -5.83
N LEU A 204 14.43 9.41 -5.52
CA LEU A 204 13.26 9.56 -4.66
C LEU A 204 12.01 9.74 -5.52
N ALA A 205 10.89 9.13 -5.09
CA ALA A 205 9.61 9.44 -5.70
C ALA A 205 9.22 10.89 -5.36
N ASP A 206 8.92 11.65 -6.39
CA ASP A 206 8.53 13.06 -6.33
C ASP A 206 7.17 13.29 -7.03
N ASP A 207 6.78 14.53 -7.18
CA ASP A 207 5.49 14.88 -7.76
C ASP A 207 5.39 14.58 -9.27
N SER A 208 6.46 14.16 -9.93
CA SER A 208 6.45 13.75 -11.33
C SER A 208 5.61 12.48 -11.60
N VAL A 209 5.28 11.73 -10.56
CA VAL A 209 4.36 10.57 -10.64
C VAL A 209 2.89 10.99 -10.69
N CYS A 210 2.56 12.21 -10.21
CA CYS A 210 1.19 12.74 -10.22
C CYS A 210 0.69 12.96 -11.66
N GLY A 211 -0.57 12.65 -11.91
CA GLY A 211 -1.18 12.67 -13.24
C GLY A 211 -0.84 11.45 -14.11
N LYS A 212 -0.07 10.49 -13.59
CA LYS A 212 0.25 9.20 -14.21
C LYS A 212 -0.21 8.06 -13.31
N PHE A 213 -0.39 6.86 -13.87
CA PHE A 213 -0.71 5.64 -13.10
C PHE A 213 -1.90 5.84 -12.15
N HIS A 214 -2.89 6.66 -12.54
CA HIS A 214 -4.06 7.07 -11.74
C HIS A 214 -3.71 7.68 -10.37
N ILE A 215 -2.49 8.20 -10.23
CA ILE A 215 -2.04 8.94 -9.05
C ILE A 215 -2.52 10.39 -9.21
N LYS A 216 -3.46 10.81 -8.36
CA LYS A 216 -3.97 12.20 -8.35
C LYS A 216 -3.07 13.14 -7.59
N ASP A 217 -2.51 12.64 -6.49
CA ASP A 217 -1.70 13.39 -5.56
C ASP A 217 -0.77 12.45 -4.80
N ARG A 218 0.19 12.98 -4.04
CA ARG A 218 1.18 12.21 -3.29
C ARG A 218 1.37 12.79 -1.88
N ASP A 219 1.40 11.91 -0.90
CA ASP A 219 1.81 12.26 0.47
C ASP A 219 3.34 12.40 0.56
N ALA A 220 3.82 13.64 0.60
CA ALA A 220 5.25 13.94 0.71
C ALA A 220 5.91 13.40 1.99
N SER A 221 5.12 13.07 3.03
CA SER A 221 5.63 12.46 4.26
C SER A 221 6.13 11.02 4.07
N LYS A 222 5.77 10.39 2.96
CA LYS A 222 6.22 9.06 2.54
C LYS A 222 7.40 9.20 1.58
N ILE A 223 8.60 8.97 2.08
CA ILE A 223 9.82 9.09 1.29
C ILE A 223 10.16 7.71 0.74
N VAL A 224 9.88 7.49 -0.54
CA VAL A 224 10.24 6.27 -1.27
C VAL A 224 11.61 6.49 -1.91
N VAL A 225 12.57 5.67 -1.54
CA VAL A 225 13.96 5.72 -2.05
C VAL A 225 14.21 4.50 -2.91
N ASN A 226 14.33 4.68 -4.22
CA ASN A 226 14.62 3.62 -5.18
C ASN A 226 16.11 3.33 -5.24
N THR A 227 16.48 2.03 -5.21
CA THR A 227 17.84 1.51 -5.21
C THR A 227 18.21 0.72 -6.46
N VAL A 228 17.36 0.72 -7.50
CA VAL A 228 17.56 -0.09 -8.71
C VAL A 228 18.91 0.19 -9.39
N ARG A 229 19.38 1.44 -9.35
CA ARG A 229 20.65 1.85 -9.94
C ARG A 229 21.86 1.69 -9.00
N CYS A 230 21.67 1.15 -7.80
CA CYS A 230 22.71 1.00 -6.80
C CYS A 230 23.29 -0.43 -6.79
N ALA A 231 24.48 -0.57 -6.17
CA ALA A 231 25.12 -1.88 -5.97
C ALA A 231 24.43 -2.73 -4.90
N PHE A 232 23.52 -2.16 -4.13
CA PHE A 232 22.81 -2.75 -2.99
C PHE A 232 21.31 -2.75 -3.24
N THR A 233 20.62 -3.62 -2.51
CA THR A 233 19.15 -3.70 -2.45
C THR A 233 18.58 -2.70 -1.44
N GLY A 234 17.26 -2.48 -1.50
CA GLY A 234 16.57 -1.69 -0.47
C GLY A 234 16.72 -2.29 0.93
N THR A 235 16.73 -3.62 1.06
CA THR A 235 16.94 -4.32 2.34
C THR A 235 18.34 -4.11 2.90
N GLU A 236 19.38 -4.15 2.07
CA GLU A 236 20.76 -3.83 2.47
C GLU A 236 20.90 -2.35 2.85
N ALA A 237 20.26 -1.45 2.09
CA ALA A 237 20.22 -0.02 2.44
C ALA A 237 19.55 0.19 3.81
N ALA A 238 18.44 -0.47 4.09
CA ALA A 238 17.75 -0.40 5.36
C ALA A 238 18.65 -0.84 6.54
N GLU A 239 19.44 -1.89 6.35
CA GLU A 239 20.37 -2.36 7.37
C GLU A 239 21.48 -1.34 7.64
N ILE A 240 21.99 -0.68 6.60
CA ILE A 240 22.97 0.41 6.75
C ILE A 240 22.35 1.58 7.52
N LEU A 241 21.11 1.97 7.20
CA LEU A 241 20.39 3.05 7.88
C LEU A 241 20.25 2.74 9.38
N ARG A 242 19.84 1.53 9.73
CA ARG A 242 19.69 1.11 11.13
C ARG A 242 21.02 1.15 11.89
N ARG A 243 22.04 0.46 11.37
CA ARG A 243 23.29 0.25 12.11
C ARG A 243 24.15 1.50 12.20
N ARG A 244 24.24 2.24 11.10
CA ARG A 244 25.18 3.37 11.03
C ARG A 244 24.55 4.69 11.40
N PHE A 245 23.28 4.91 11.01
CA PHE A 245 22.63 6.21 11.16
C PHE A 245 21.50 6.21 12.21
N ARG A 246 21.16 5.05 12.79
CA ARG A 246 20.06 4.89 13.75
C ARG A 246 18.73 5.42 13.18
N LEU A 247 18.49 5.12 11.92
CA LEU A 247 17.28 5.39 11.21
C LEU A 247 16.55 4.08 10.94
N GLU A 248 15.28 3.99 11.30
CA GLU A 248 14.45 2.81 11.08
C GLU A 248 13.53 3.05 9.89
N PRO A 249 13.75 2.41 8.74
CA PRO A 249 12.80 2.43 7.63
C PRO A 249 11.50 1.72 8.00
N GLU A 250 10.41 2.22 7.48
CA GLU A 250 9.09 1.59 7.63
C GLU A 250 9.02 0.26 6.88
N MET A 251 9.57 0.23 5.68
CA MET A 251 9.61 -0.95 4.83
C MET A 251 10.84 -0.92 3.93
N ALA A 252 11.33 -2.09 3.57
CA ALA A 252 12.36 -2.24 2.53
C ALA A 252 12.10 -3.51 1.71
N CYS A 253 12.35 -3.43 0.41
CA CYS A 253 12.26 -4.55 -0.52
C CYS A 253 13.50 -4.59 -1.44
N GLY A 254 13.47 -5.39 -2.49
CA GLY A 254 14.61 -5.52 -3.40
C GLY A 254 14.97 -4.22 -4.13
N SER A 255 13.97 -3.45 -4.54
CA SER A 255 14.15 -2.28 -5.40
C SER A 255 14.02 -0.93 -4.72
N TYR A 256 13.44 -0.86 -3.52
CA TYR A 256 13.27 0.40 -2.79
C TYR A 256 13.16 0.21 -1.29
N LEU A 257 13.25 1.31 -0.56
CA LEU A 257 12.87 1.42 0.84
C LEU A 257 11.90 2.59 1.03
N LEU A 258 11.03 2.44 2.01
CA LEU A 258 10.06 3.45 2.42
C LEU A 258 10.42 3.99 3.79
N LEU A 259 10.48 5.30 3.90
CA LEU A 259 10.63 6.02 5.15
C LEU A 259 9.35 6.77 5.45
N MET A 260 8.83 6.62 6.66
CA MET A 260 7.71 7.40 7.14
C MET A 260 8.21 8.55 8.02
N THR A 261 7.77 9.74 7.69
CA THR A 261 8.04 10.94 8.50
C THR A 261 6.72 11.53 9.01
N SER A 262 6.81 12.37 10.04
CA SER A 262 5.66 13.00 10.68
C SER A 262 5.98 14.39 11.18
N LEU A 263 4.94 15.13 11.59
CA LEU A 263 5.10 16.44 12.23
C LEU A 263 5.90 16.41 13.56
N MET A 264 6.22 15.23 14.06
CA MET A 264 7.03 15.04 15.27
C MET A 264 8.51 14.87 14.99
N ASP A 265 8.89 14.71 13.71
CA ASP A 265 10.29 14.64 13.32
C ASP A 265 10.99 15.99 13.46
N THR A 266 12.27 15.93 13.81
CA THR A 266 13.07 17.11 14.09
C THR A 266 13.98 17.48 12.90
N GLU A 267 14.45 18.71 12.84
CA GLU A 267 15.46 19.13 11.85
C GLU A 267 16.74 18.28 11.94
N ASP A 268 17.12 17.83 13.15
CA ASP A 268 18.27 16.92 13.33
C ASP A 268 17.98 15.53 12.71
N GLY A 269 16.73 15.05 12.80
CA GLY A 269 16.30 13.83 12.14
C GLY A 269 16.44 13.93 10.62
N PHE A 270 15.96 15.00 10.02
CA PHE A 270 16.08 15.25 8.57
C PHE A 270 17.55 15.39 8.14
N ARG A 271 18.36 16.15 8.87
CA ARG A 271 19.80 16.28 8.59
C ARG A 271 20.50 14.92 8.60
N ARG A 272 20.21 14.09 9.60
CA ARG A 272 20.77 12.73 9.70
C ARG A 272 20.31 11.84 8.55
N LEU A 273 19.06 12.00 8.10
CA LEU A 273 18.55 11.29 6.93
C LEU A 273 19.28 11.73 5.65
N GLU A 274 19.50 13.03 5.45
CA GLU A 274 20.28 13.54 4.32
C GLU A 274 21.71 12.98 4.32
N GLU A 275 22.40 13.00 5.47
CA GLU A 275 23.73 12.42 5.62
C GLU A 275 23.75 10.94 5.26
N ALA A 276 22.72 10.21 5.67
CA ALA A 276 22.57 8.78 5.39
C ALA A 276 22.36 8.49 3.90
N LEU A 277 21.45 9.24 3.24
CA LEU A 277 21.23 9.07 1.81
C LEU A 277 22.44 9.47 0.96
N ARG A 278 23.14 10.55 1.32
CA ARG A 278 24.42 10.93 0.66
C ARG A 278 25.47 9.84 0.81
N TYR A 279 25.55 9.22 1.99
CA TYR A 279 26.46 8.11 2.21
C TYR A 279 26.08 6.91 1.33
N LEU A 280 24.80 6.52 1.29
CA LEU A 280 24.33 5.43 0.43
C LEU A 280 24.60 5.73 -1.05
N ASP A 281 24.34 6.96 -1.49
CA ASP A 281 24.58 7.41 -2.87
C ASP A 281 26.07 7.39 -3.26
N SER A 282 26.97 7.50 -2.28
CA SER A 282 28.43 7.43 -2.48
C SER A 282 28.95 5.99 -2.57
N LEU A 283 28.17 4.97 -2.20
CA LEU A 283 28.50 3.57 -2.39
C LEU A 283 28.37 3.27 -3.88
N GLU A 284 29.46 2.81 -4.51
CA GLU A 284 29.59 2.72 -5.97
C GLU A 284 28.39 2.04 -6.66
N ALA A 285 27.99 2.61 -7.79
CA ALA A 285 27.00 2.01 -8.67
C ALA A 285 27.54 0.68 -9.26
N VAL A 286 26.66 -0.30 -9.43
CA VAL A 286 27.01 -1.58 -10.08
C VAL A 286 27.53 -1.29 -11.50
N GLY A 287 28.82 -1.45 -11.73
CA GLY A 287 29.42 -1.54 -13.05
C GLY A 287 30.03 -0.28 -13.66
N GLY A 288 30.64 0.58 -12.85
CA GLY A 288 31.61 1.56 -13.34
C GLY A 288 33.02 0.96 -13.44
N GLY A 289 33.23 -0.05 -14.29
CA GLY A 289 34.56 -0.36 -14.76
C GLY A 289 35.05 0.81 -15.60
N GLU A 290 36.29 1.26 -15.32
CA GLU A 290 36.99 2.32 -16.03
C GLU A 290 36.75 2.23 -17.54
N ALA A 291 36.25 3.30 -18.14
CA ALA A 291 36.22 3.48 -19.58
C ALA A 291 37.67 3.56 -20.09
N CYS A 292 38.21 2.40 -20.47
CA CYS A 292 39.42 2.36 -21.29
C CYS A 292 39.06 2.93 -22.67
N GLY A 293 39.64 4.04 -23.03
CA GLY A 293 39.47 4.68 -24.33
C GLY A 293 39.88 3.73 -25.47
N SER A 294 38.96 3.42 -26.32
CA SER A 294 39.18 3.10 -27.73
C SER A 294 37.83 3.25 -28.46
N ASP A 295 37.87 4.14 -29.45
CA ASP A 295 36.80 4.32 -30.43
C ASP A 295 36.44 3.01 -31.14
N ASP A 296 35.17 2.94 -31.55
CA ASP A 296 34.62 1.98 -32.50
C ASP A 296 34.18 0.62 -31.93
N CYS A 297 32.89 0.53 -31.54
CA CYS A 297 31.99 -0.59 -31.81
C CYS A 297 30.57 -0.22 -31.34
N GLY A 298 29.61 -0.14 -32.27
CA GLY A 298 28.20 0.01 -32.02
C GLY A 298 27.65 -1.15 -31.18
N GLY A 299 27.46 -0.95 -29.88
CA GLY A 299 26.76 -1.86 -28.98
C GLY A 299 25.39 -1.28 -28.61
N PRO A 300 24.40 -2.11 -28.27
CA PRO A 300 23.07 -1.65 -27.89
C PRO A 300 23.15 -0.69 -26.69
N GLY A 301 22.24 0.28 -26.69
CA GLY A 301 22.18 1.36 -25.69
C GLY A 301 21.98 0.85 -24.26
N PRO A 302 22.09 1.74 -23.25
CA PRO A 302 22.10 1.36 -21.84
C PRO A 302 20.77 0.81 -21.28
N ASP A 303 19.76 0.56 -22.12
CA ASP A 303 18.42 0.13 -21.72
C ASP A 303 18.20 -1.39 -21.64
N ASP A 304 19.17 -2.23 -22.07
CA ASP A 304 19.00 -3.69 -22.12
C ASP A 304 19.80 -4.47 -21.07
N ARG A 305 20.04 -3.90 -19.90
CA ARG A 305 20.56 -4.71 -18.78
C ARG A 305 19.42 -5.34 -18.03
N ASP A 306 19.39 -6.66 -18.04
CA ASP A 306 18.55 -7.54 -17.25
C ASP A 306 18.42 -7.04 -15.80
N THR A 307 17.40 -6.23 -15.55
CA THR A 307 17.01 -5.73 -14.23
C THR A 307 16.18 -6.77 -13.48
N GLY A 308 16.06 -7.99 -14.01
CA GLY A 308 15.15 -9.04 -13.55
C GLY A 308 15.38 -9.53 -12.13
N THR A 309 16.50 -9.17 -11.48
CA THR A 309 16.89 -9.77 -10.19
C THR A 309 16.63 -8.87 -8.96
N LYS A 310 16.17 -7.63 -9.13
CA LYS A 310 16.00 -6.70 -7.99
C LYS A 310 14.54 -6.33 -7.67
N THR A 311 13.59 -6.85 -8.41
CA THR A 311 12.20 -6.38 -8.39
C THR A 311 11.26 -7.38 -7.71
N ALA A 312 11.51 -7.76 -6.48
CA ALA A 312 10.52 -8.51 -5.71
C ALA A 312 9.65 -7.53 -4.91
N LEU A 313 8.45 -7.58 -5.12
CA LEU A 313 7.15 -7.01 -4.83
C LEU A 313 6.40 -6.70 -6.12
N THR A 314 6.80 -7.32 -7.24
CA THR A 314 6.02 -7.27 -8.48
C THR A 314 4.66 -7.88 -8.19
N TRP A 315 3.62 -7.12 -8.39
CA TRP A 315 2.27 -7.61 -8.21
C TRP A 315 1.92 -8.54 -9.35
N LEU A 316 1.33 -9.66 -8.99
CA LEU A 316 0.84 -10.63 -9.95
C LEU A 316 -0.12 -9.95 -10.92
N ALA A 317 -0.05 -10.33 -12.19
CA ALA A 317 -1.19 -10.18 -13.09
C ALA A 317 -2.43 -10.74 -12.37
N ALA A 318 -3.60 -10.12 -12.55
CA ALA A 318 -4.83 -10.49 -11.85
C ALA A 318 -5.00 -12.02 -11.80
N PRO A 319 -4.87 -12.67 -10.62
CA PRO A 319 -5.02 -14.12 -10.54
C PRO A 319 -6.44 -14.53 -10.94
N GLU A 320 -6.55 -15.64 -11.65
CA GLU A 320 -7.88 -16.17 -12.00
C GLU A 320 -8.65 -16.57 -10.74
N LYS A 321 -9.82 -16.00 -10.54
CA LYS A 321 -10.72 -16.33 -9.44
C LYS A 321 -11.59 -17.53 -9.84
N LYS A 322 -11.32 -18.71 -9.29
CA LYS A 322 -12.08 -19.94 -9.53
C LYS A 322 -13.24 -20.13 -8.57
N ARG A 323 -13.15 -19.57 -7.36
CA ARG A 323 -14.16 -19.72 -6.31
C ARG A 323 -14.34 -18.42 -5.55
N LYS A 324 -15.48 -18.25 -4.89
CA LYS A 324 -15.62 -17.20 -3.88
C LYS A 324 -14.66 -17.45 -2.73
N LEU A 325 -14.16 -16.38 -2.17
CA LEU A 325 -13.19 -16.43 -1.06
C LEU A 325 -13.72 -17.27 0.11
N SER A 326 -14.98 -17.05 0.51
CA SER A 326 -15.63 -17.79 1.60
C SER A 326 -15.84 -19.28 1.30
N GLU A 327 -16.14 -19.63 0.05
CA GLU A 327 -16.29 -21.03 -0.39
C GLU A 327 -14.94 -21.77 -0.35
N ALA A 328 -13.88 -21.15 -0.85
CA ALA A 328 -12.55 -21.74 -0.82
C ALA A 328 -12.02 -21.87 0.61
N TRP A 329 -12.27 -20.86 1.46
CA TRP A 329 -11.89 -20.88 2.88
C TRP A 329 -12.63 -21.95 3.66
N GLY A 330 -13.93 -22.14 3.42
CA GLY A 330 -14.79 -23.13 4.08
C GLY A 330 -14.68 -24.54 3.52
N SER A 331 -13.97 -24.76 2.40
CA SER A 331 -13.79 -26.08 1.81
C SER A 331 -12.79 -26.92 2.58
N GLU A 332 -12.76 -28.24 2.32
CA GLU A 332 -11.65 -29.08 2.75
C GLU A 332 -10.34 -28.51 2.16
N ARG A 333 -9.34 -28.34 3.01
CA ARG A 333 -8.04 -27.76 2.62
C ARG A 333 -6.94 -28.77 2.87
N ARG A 334 -5.99 -28.83 1.94
CA ARG A 334 -4.79 -29.66 2.07
C ARG A 334 -3.54 -28.81 2.03
N SER A 335 -2.55 -29.23 2.78
CA SER A 335 -1.22 -28.60 2.76
C SER A 335 -0.37 -29.24 1.67
N VAL A 336 0.19 -28.44 0.78
CA VAL A 336 1.08 -28.89 -0.31
C VAL A 336 2.38 -28.06 -0.27
N CYS A 337 3.46 -28.62 -0.81
CA CYS A 337 4.69 -27.85 -0.99
C CYS A 337 4.40 -26.66 -1.93
N LEU A 338 4.94 -25.47 -1.64
CA LEU A 338 4.74 -24.29 -2.45
C LEU A 338 5.15 -24.52 -3.92
N GLN A 339 6.25 -25.22 -4.14
CA GLN A 339 6.78 -25.53 -5.48
C GLN A 339 5.84 -26.44 -6.30
N ASP A 340 4.98 -27.21 -5.62
CA ASP A 340 4.03 -28.13 -6.26
C ASP A 340 2.60 -27.51 -6.28
N ALA A 341 2.44 -26.24 -5.84
CA ALA A 341 1.14 -25.61 -5.69
C ALA A 341 0.63 -24.95 -6.98
N ALA A 342 1.46 -24.79 -8.01
CA ALA A 342 1.07 -24.18 -9.27
C ALA A 342 -0.14 -24.92 -9.89
N GLY A 343 -1.09 -24.15 -10.42
CA GLY A 343 -2.36 -24.64 -10.96
C GLY A 343 -3.43 -24.99 -9.91
N ALA A 344 -3.08 -25.06 -8.63
CA ALA A 344 -4.06 -25.29 -7.56
C ALA A 344 -4.80 -24.00 -7.18
N VAL A 345 -5.97 -24.14 -6.56
CA VAL A 345 -6.72 -23.00 -6.01
C VAL A 345 -6.27 -22.75 -4.57
N SER A 346 -5.91 -21.52 -4.25
CA SER A 346 -5.51 -21.16 -2.89
C SER A 346 -6.64 -21.41 -1.89
N GLY A 347 -6.30 -22.07 -0.78
CA GLY A 347 -7.17 -22.30 0.37
C GLY A 347 -6.86 -21.37 1.55
N GLY A 348 -5.85 -20.51 1.41
CA GLY A 348 -5.41 -19.57 2.44
C GLY A 348 -5.04 -18.21 1.86
N PHE A 349 -4.80 -17.23 2.74
CA PHE A 349 -4.18 -15.97 2.36
C PHE A 349 -2.67 -16.15 2.28
N ILE A 350 -2.04 -15.61 1.24
CA ILE A 350 -0.59 -15.45 1.16
C ILE A 350 -0.32 -13.97 1.10
N THR A 351 0.35 -13.44 2.11
CA THR A 351 0.51 -12.00 2.32
C THR A 351 1.97 -11.66 2.54
N VAL A 352 2.50 -10.70 1.81
CA VAL A 352 3.81 -10.11 2.11
C VAL A 352 3.63 -9.02 3.15
N TYR A 353 4.45 -9.03 4.18
CA TYR A 353 4.40 -8.03 5.25
C TYR A 353 5.79 -7.42 5.49
N PRO A 354 5.87 -6.07 5.57
CA PRO A 354 4.87 -5.07 5.17
C PRO A 354 4.59 -5.09 3.65
N PRO A 355 3.46 -4.53 3.15
CA PRO A 355 2.44 -3.70 3.79
C PRO A 355 1.24 -4.47 4.36
N GLY A 356 1.19 -5.79 4.26
CA GLY A 356 0.04 -6.57 4.72
C GLY A 356 -1.10 -6.66 3.71
N VAL A 357 -0.79 -6.50 2.42
CA VAL A 357 -1.70 -6.70 1.30
C VAL A 357 -1.55 -8.15 0.79
N PRO A 358 -2.64 -8.92 0.69
CA PRO A 358 -2.56 -10.29 0.19
C PRO A 358 -2.13 -10.35 -1.27
N MET A 359 -1.09 -11.13 -1.57
CA MET A 359 -0.70 -11.50 -2.95
C MET A 359 -1.72 -12.46 -3.54
N LEU A 360 -2.11 -13.47 -2.77
CA LEU A 360 -3.14 -14.44 -3.12
C LEU A 360 -4.17 -14.50 -2.01
N VAL A 361 -5.43 -14.61 -2.41
CA VAL A 361 -6.55 -14.84 -1.49
C VAL A 361 -7.19 -16.19 -1.76
N PRO A 362 -7.92 -16.78 -0.78
CA PRO A 362 -8.62 -18.03 -1.01
C PRO A 362 -9.55 -17.95 -2.22
N GLY A 363 -9.48 -18.95 -3.10
CA GLY A 363 -10.29 -19.00 -4.32
C GLY A 363 -9.57 -18.56 -5.60
N GLU A 364 -8.41 -17.93 -5.48
CA GLU A 364 -7.55 -17.57 -6.62
C GLU A 364 -6.63 -18.72 -7.01
N VAL A 365 -6.29 -18.81 -8.31
CA VAL A 365 -5.35 -19.81 -8.81
C VAL A 365 -3.93 -19.40 -8.46
N ILE A 366 -3.17 -20.31 -7.91
CA ILE A 366 -1.72 -20.16 -7.68
C ILE A 366 -1.03 -20.38 -9.03
N THR A 367 -0.42 -19.36 -9.62
CA THR A 367 0.33 -19.47 -10.86
C THR A 367 1.80 -19.79 -10.61
N ASP A 368 2.55 -20.23 -11.62
CA ASP A 368 3.99 -20.41 -11.55
C ASP A 368 4.69 -19.09 -11.15
N GLU A 369 4.25 -17.96 -11.77
CA GLU A 369 4.76 -16.63 -11.44
C GLU A 369 4.51 -16.27 -9.97
N ALA A 370 3.35 -16.66 -9.40
CA ALA A 370 3.06 -16.45 -8.00
C ALA A 370 4.04 -17.21 -7.10
N VAL A 371 4.34 -18.46 -7.44
CA VAL A 371 5.31 -19.29 -6.72
C VAL A 371 6.70 -18.66 -6.77
N GLU A 372 7.17 -18.27 -7.97
CA GLU A 372 8.46 -17.62 -8.16
C GLU A 372 8.58 -16.32 -7.36
N LEU A 373 7.56 -15.46 -7.43
CA LEU A 373 7.52 -14.19 -6.72
C LEU A 373 7.52 -14.37 -5.20
N ILE A 374 6.80 -15.36 -4.69
CA ILE A 374 6.79 -15.70 -3.27
C ILE A 374 8.19 -16.12 -2.81
N LEU A 375 8.83 -17.02 -3.55
CA LEU A 375 10.18 -17.50 -3.24
C LEU A 375 11.21 -16.37 -3.29
N GLU A 376 11.07 -15.47 -4.25
CA GLU A 376 11.97 -14.32 -4.38
C GLU A 376 11.81 -13.35 -3.21
N ASN A 377 10.56 -13.03 -2.80
CA ASN A 377 10.32 -12.20 -1.61
C ASN A 377 10.96 -12.83 -0.35
N GLN A 378 10.87 -14.16 -0.19
CA GLN A 378 11.53 -14.86 0.92
C GLN A 378 13.07 -14.77 0.84
N ARG A 379 13.68 -14.89 -0.36
CA ARG A 379 15.12 -14.72 -0.56
C ARG A 379 15.61 -13.31 -0.22
N LEU A 380 14.78 -12.31 -0.47
CA LEU A 380 15.05 -10.91 -0.11
C LEU A 380 14.82 -10.61 1.37
N GLY A 381 14.46 -11.62 2.17
CA GLY A 381 14.26 -11.49 3.61
C GLY A 381 12.93 -10.86 4.00
N LEU A 382 11.96 -10.78 3.08
CA LEU A 382 10.62 -10.30 3.40
C LEU A 382 9.81 -11.40 4.11
N THR A 383 8.99 -10.98 5.06
CA THR A 383 8.06 -11.90 5.74
C THR A 383 6.89 -12.24 4.82
N VAL A 384 6.71 -13.51 4.51
CA VAL A 384 5.56 -14.00 3.75
C VAL A 384 4.69 -14.84 4.68
N GLU A 385 3.55 -14.27 5.07
CA GLU A 385 2.54 -14.97 5.88
C GLU A 385 1.74 -15.94 5.00
N GLY A 386 1.23 -17.02 5.58
CA GLY A 386 0.43 -18.04 4.87
C GLY A 386 1.26 -19.20 4.32
N ILE A 387 2.57 -19.18 4.56
CA ILE A 387 3.50 -20.26 4.25
C ILE A 387 4.06 -20.79 5.56
N THR A 388 4.09 -22.10 5.73
CA THR A 388 4.67 -22.74 6.91
C THR A 388 6.21 -22.72 6.84
N GLU A 389 6.88 -22.94 7.97
CA GLU A 389 8.36 -22.99 8.05
C GLU A 389 8.98 -24.05 7.13
N ASP A 390 8.24 -25.13 6.85
CA ASP A 390 8.65 -26.19 5.92
C ASP A 390 8.23 -25.91 4.46
N GLY A 391 7.86 -24.66 4.12
CA GLY A 391 7.59 -24.22 2.76
C GLY A 391 6.27 -24.72 2.17
N ARG A 392 5.24 -24.93 2.99
CA ARG A 392 3.94 -25.44 2.54
C ARG A 392 2.86 -24.37 2.56
N VAL A 393 1.91 -24.49 1.66
CA VAL A 393 0.74 -23.62 1.52
C VAL A 393 -0.55 -24.44 1.59
N LEU A 394 -1.64 -23.76 1.96
CA LEU A 394 -2.97 -24.35 1.93
C LEU A 394 -3.59 -24.20 0.54
N VAL A 395 -4.06 -25.30 -0.02
CA VAL A 395 -4.86 -25.32 -1.25
C VAL A 395 -6.28 -25.84 -0.96
N SER A 396 -7.26 -25.27 -1.65
CA SER A 396 -8.65 -25.68 -1.58
C SER A 396 -8.82 -27.05 -2.26
N GLY A 397 -9.41 -28.01 -1.58
CA GLY A 397 -9.76 -29.30 -2.17
C GLY A 397 -10.75 -29.14 -3.32
N HIS A 398 -10.77 -30.08 -4.25
CA HIS A 398 -11.85 -30.16 -5.23
C HIS A 398 -13.14 -30.41 -4.45
N GLY A 399 -14.11 -29.54 -4.62
CA GLY A 399 -15.44 -29.77 -4.02
C GLY A 399 -15.98 -31.10 -4.53
N GLY A 400 -15.89 -32.13 -3.70
CA GLY A 400 -16.74 -33.27 -3.84
C GLY A 400 -18.18 -32.79 -3.72
N LYS A 401 -19.01 -33.29 -4.60
CA LYS A 401 -20.43 -32.99 -4.72
C LYS A 401 -21.15 -33.07 -3.40
#